data_ab6f3ee6e09378c00b50fcac1271f2f0
#
_entry.id   ab6f3ee6e09378c00b50fcac1271f2f0
#
_cell.length_a   1.000
_cell.length_b   1.000
_cell.length_c   1.000
_cell.angle_alpha   90.00
_cell.angle_beta   90.00
_cell.angle_gamma   90.00
#
_symmetry.space_group_name_H-M   'P 1'
#
loop_
_entity.id
_entity.type
_entity.pdbx_description
1 polymer ?
#
loop_
_entity_poly.entity_id
_entity_poly.type
_entity_poly.pdbx_seq_one_letter_code
_entity_poly.pdbx_strand_id
1 'polypeptide(L)'
;MSPDEFIQRWKASSGSERANFQQFAIELTQLLGVPAPKPATADAQNDDYRFERPVTFIHTATQSRGYIDLYRRGAFVMEAKQGVAAKAALEHQLALPGMKAPERQGHGQRGSRRWDEVMFRARNQADGYARAISREDGWPPFLLVVDVGHVIEVYADFSGQGQGYTQFPDGSRYRIALDDLRDEAV
;
A
#
# COMPACT_ATOMS: atom_id res chain seq x y z
N MET A 1 3.92 -9.96 -19.08
CA MET A 1 2.49 -9.80 -18.70
C MET A 1 2.01 -8.47 -19.25
N SER A 2 0.90 -8.46 -19.98
CA SER A 2 0.31 -7.23 -20.49
C SER A 2 -0.45 -6.48 -19.38
N PRO A 3 -0.72 -5.17 -19.53
CA PRO A 3 -1.58 -4.42 -18.59
C PRO A 3 -2.94 -5.09 -18.39
N ASP A 4 -3.58 -5.55 -19.45
CA ASP A 4 -4.88 -6.22 -19.36
C ASP A 4 -4.86 -7.51 -18.56
N GLU A 5 -3.84 -8.37 -18.74
CA GLU A 5 -3.66 -9.59 -17.96
C GLU A 5 -3.46 -9.28 -16.48
N PHE A 6 -2.65 -8.28 -16.16
CA PHE A 6 -2.43 -7.81 -14.79
C PHE A 6 -3.73 -7.32 -14.15
N ILE A 7 -4.43 -6.42 -14.83
CA ILE A 7 -5.68 -5.82 -14.34
C ILE A 7 -6.75 -6.88 -14.11
N GLN A 8 -6.97 -7.78 -15.07
CA GLN A 8 -7.95 -8.86 -14.95
C GLN A 8 -7.65 -9.77 -13.76
N ARG A 9 -6.38 -10.21 -13.62
CA ARG A 9 -5.94 -11.04 -12.52
C ARG A 9 -6.22 -10.42 -11.17
N TRP A 10 -5.79 -9.16 -10.98
CA TRP A 10 -5.85 -8.52 -9.68
C TRP A 10 -7.24 -8.01 -9.31
N LYS A 11 -8.07 -7.64 -10.27
CA LYS A 11 -9.51 -7.36 -10.03
C LYS A 11 -10.30 -8.61 -9.63
N ALA A 12 -9.95 -9.77 -10.17
CA ALA A 12 -10.58 -11.04 -9.81
C ALA A 12 -10.07 -11.61 -8.48
N SER A 13 -8.96 -11.09 -7.95
CA SER A 13 -8.36 -11.56 -6.70
C SER A 13 -9.25 -11.24 -5.50
N SER A 14 -9.61 -12.26 -4.73
CA SER A 14 -10.46 -12.17 -3.52
C SER A 14 -9.75 -12.61 -2.24
N GLY A 15 -8.45 -12.90 -2.31
CA GLY A 15 -7.64 -13.31 -1.17
C GLY A 15 -7.43 -12.18 -0.15
N SER A 16 -6.79 -12.49 0.99
CA SER A 16 -6.43 -11.47 1.97
C SER A 16 -5.27 -10.61 1.47
N GLU A 17 -5.19 -9.36 1.95
CA GLU A 17 -4.08 -8.44 1.72
C GLU A 17 -2.72 -9.12 1.94
N ARG A 18 -2.55 -9.74 3.09
CA ARG A 18 -1.31 -10.43 3.46
C ARG A 18 -0.90 -11.55 2.50
N ALA A 19 -1.88 -12.24 1.90
CA ALA A 19 -1.61 -13.31 0.95
C ALA A 19 -1.24 -12.79 -0.45
N ASN A 20 -1.75 -11.62 -0.82
CA ASN A 20 -1.73 -11.13 -2.19
C ASN A 20 -0.74 -9.99 -2.43
N PHE A 21 -0.43 -9.18 -1.40
CA PHE A 21 0.32 -7.95 -1.60
C PHE A 21 1.71 -8.16 -2.21
N GLN A 22 2.48 -9.10 -1.69
CA GLN A 22 3.85 -9.31 -2.19
C GLN A 22 3.85 -9.72 -3.66
N GLN A 23 2.97 -10.64 -4.04
CA GLN A 23 2.85 -11.07 -5.43
C GLN A 23 2.37 -9.92 -6.33
N PHE A 24 1.38 -9.15 -5.87
CA PHE A 24 0.91 -7.95 -6.57
C PHE A 24 2.05 -6.96 -6.83
N ALA A 25 2.84 -6.64 -5.80
CA ALA A 25 3.94 -5.69 -5.91
C ALA A 25 5.05 -6.18 -6.87
N ILE A 26 5.39 -7.48 -6.84
CA ILE A 26 6.36 -8.07 -7.76
C ILE A 26 5.85 -7.99 -9.21
N GLU A 27 4.60 -8.39 -9.45
CA GLU A 27 4.01 -8.34 -10.80
C GLU A 27 3.85 -6.91 -11.31
N LEU A 28 3.53 -5.95 -10.41
CA LEU A 28 3.47 -4.53 -10.75
C LEU A 28 4.85 -4.00 -11.19
N THR A 29 5.94 -4.36 -10.49
CA THR A 29 7.29 -3.95 -10.90
C THR A 29 7.68 -4.53 -12.25
N GLN A 30 7.27 -5.77 -12.53
CA GLN A 30 7.48 -6.41 -13.84
C GLN A 30 6.70 -5.71 -14.95
N LEU A 31 5.44 -5.35 -14.68
CA LEU A 31 4.61 -4.60 -15.62
C LEU A 31 5.23 -3.25 -15.96
N LEU A 32 5.72 -2.53 -14.96
CA LEU A 32 6.33 -1.21 -15.11
C LEU A 32 7.79 -1.26 -15.64
N GLY A 33 8.37 -2.45 -15.81
CA GLY A 33 9.75 -2.61 -16.27
C GLY A 33 10.80 -2.06 -15.29
N VAL A 34 10.46 -2.00 -13.98
CA VAL A 34 11.35 -1.52 -12.91
C VAL A 34 11.91 -2.67 -12.08
N PRO A 35 13.05 -2.48 -11.38
CA PRO A 35 13.62 -3.52 -10.53
C PRO A 35 12.63 -4.05 -9.50
N ALA A 36 12.58 -5.37 -9.31
CA ALA A 36 11.77 -6.01 -8.29
C ALA A 36 12.43 -5.92 -6.91
N PRO A 37 11.64 -6.04 -5.81
CA PRO A 37 12.17 -6.16 -4.46
C PRO A 37 13.14 -7.34 -4.34
N LYS A 38 14.15 -7.18 -3.51
CA LYS A 38 15.15 -8.21 -3.23
C LYS A 38 14.71 -9.10 -2.07
N PRO A 39 15.19 -10.36 -2.01
CA PRO A 39 15.02 -11.18 -0.81
C PRO A 39 15.60 -10.46 0.41
N ALA A 40 14.90 -10.56 1.54
CA ALA A 40 15.35 -9.99 2.80
C ALA A 40 16.62 -10.70 3.30
N THR A 41 17.59 -9.93 3.80
CA THR A 41 18.78 -10.46 4.44
C THR A 41 18.70 -10.37 5.96
N ALA A 42 19.66 -10.96 6.67
CA ALA A 42 19.78 -10.81 8.12
C ALA A 42 20.12 -9.36 8.53
N ASP A 43 20.75 -8.60 7.63
CA ASP A 43 21.08 -7.19 7.81
C ASP A 43 20.01 -6.28 7.20
N ALA A 44 18.89 -6.20 7.92
CA ALA A 44 17.74 -5.43 7.48
C ALA A 44 18.03 -3.93 7.26
N GLN A 45 19.07 -3.38 7.89
CA GLN A 45 19.42 -1.96 7.75
C GLN A 45 20.09 -1.67 6.41
N ASN A 46 20.84 -2.63 5.88
CA ASN A 46 21.52 -2.49 4.60
C ASN A 46 20.68 -2.94 3.40
N ASP A 47 19.53 -3.59 3.63
CA ASP A 47 18.60 -3.92 2.56
C ASP A 47 17.94 -2.65 2.00
N ASP A 48 18.30 -2.29 0.76
CA ASP A 48 17.86 -1.07 0.09
C ASP A 48 16.48 -1.17 -0.56
N TYR A 49 16.01 -2.40 -0.87
CA TYR A 49 14.71 -2.65 -1.49
C TYR A 49 14.15 -3.99 -1.05
N ARG A 50 13.22 -3.98 -0.08
CA ARG A 50 12.71 -5.21 0.53
C ARG A 50 11.27 -5.09 1.05
N PHE A 51 10.60 -6.22 1.17
CA PHE A 51 9.38 -6.36 1.95
C PHE A 51 9.69 -6.41 3.46
N GLU A 52 8.68 -6.06 4.28
CA GLU A 52 8.71 -6.17 5.73
C GLU A 52 9.94 -5.50 6.35
N ARG A 53 10.23 -4.25 5.93
CA ARG A 53 11.34 -3.47 6.50
C ARG A 53 11.05 -3.12 7.94
N PRO A 54 11.81 -3.60 8.93
CA PRO A 54 11.62 -3.23 10.32
C PRO A 54 11.99 -1.76 10.57
N VAL A 55 11.17 -1.07 11.35
CA VAL A 55 11.44 0.26 11.87
C VAL A 55 11.17 0.30 13.36
N THR A 56 11.87 1.19 14.08
CA THR A 56 11.71 1.38 15.53
C THR A 56 11.15 2.76 15.79
N PHE A 57 10.00 2.81 16.45
CA PHE A 57 9.44 4.05 16.97
C PHE A 57 9.99 4.29 18.37
N ILE A 58 10.55 5.48 18.58
CA ILE A 58 11.07 5.92 19.87
C ILE A 58 10.05 6.84 20.52
N HIS A 59 9.48 6.42 21.63
CA HIS A 59 8.59 7.21 22.46
C HIS A 59 9.36 7.66 23.72
N THR A 60 8.82 8.61 24.47
CA THR A 60 9.49 9.21 25.64
C THR A 60 10.00 8.20 26.67
N ALA A 61 9.33 7.07 26.85
CA ALA A 61 9.67 6.04 27.82
C ALA A 61 9.71 4.60 27.27
N THR A 62 9.34 4.41 26.02
CA THR A 62 9.19 3.08 25.42
C THR A 62 9.64 3.07 23.96
N GLN A 63 9.92 1.88 23.44
CA GLN A 63 10.14 1.66 22.02
C GLN A 63 9.11 0.65 21.52
N SER A 64 8.61 0.88 20.30
CA SER A 64 7.79 -0.10 19.60
C SER A 64 8.37 -0.39 18.21
N ARG A 65 8.11 -1.58 17.71
CA ARG A 65 8.58 -2.02 16.41
C ARG A 65 7.41 -2.03 15.43
N GLY A 66 7.65 -1.54 14.22
CA GLY A 66 6.75 -1.64 13.09
C GLY A 66 7.45 -2.27 11.89
N TYR A 67 6.68 -2.59 10.85
CA TYR A 67 7.19 -3.15 9.61
C TYR A 67 6.53 -2.43 8.44
N ILE A 68 7.36 -1.92 7.53
CA ILE A 68 6.92 -1.30 6.29
C ILE A 68 6.63 -2.44 5.30
N ASP A 69 5.43 -2.46 4.70
CA ASP A 69 5.04 -3.55 3.79
C ASP A 69 6.00 -3.69 2.61
N LEU A 70 6.37 -2.56 1.97
CA LEU A 70 7.44 -2.53 0.97
C LEU A 70 8.21 -1.21 1.07
N TYR A 71 9.52 -1.31 1.12
CA TYR A 71 10.44 -0.18 1.24
C TYR A 71 11.50 -0.20 0.15
N ARG A 72 11.75 0.98 -0.43
CA ARG A 72 12.91 1.22 -1.30
C ARG A 72 13.62 2.48 -0.86
N ARG A 73 14.91 2.32 -0.45
CA ARG A 73 15.74 3.42 0.03
C ARG A 73 15.82 4.55 -0.99
N GLY A 74 15.62 5.79 -0.52
CA GLY A 74 15.67 6.99 -1.35
C GLY A 74 14.56 7.10 -2.41
N ALA A 75 13.55 6.21 -2.37
CA ALA A 75 12.46 6.21 -3.34
C ALA A 75 11.09 6.27 -2.64
N PHE A 76 10.69 5.23 -1.92
CA PHE A 76 9.36 5.21 -1.34
C PHE A 76 9.21 4.32 -0.10
N VAL A 77 8.18 4.63 0.68
CA VAL A 77 7.51 3.75 1.63
C VAL A 77 6.16 3.38 1.03
N MET A 78 5.81 2.10 1.03
CA MET A 78 4.51 1.61 0.57
C MET A 78 3.79 0.86 1.68
N GLU A 79 2.51 1.18 1.85
CA GLU A 79 1.59 0.52 2.77
C GLU A 79 0.43 -0.08 1.97
N ALA A 80 0.11 -1.34 2.25
CA ALA A 80 -0.96 -2.05 1.57
C ALA A 80 -2.23 -2.12 2.39
N LYS A 81 -3.35 -2.16 1.70
CA LYS A 81 -4.68 -2.48 2.24
C LYS A 81 -5.43 -3.30 1.21
N GLN A 82 -6.48 -3.97 1.64
CA GLN A 82 -7.38 -4.64 0.73
C GLN A 82 -8.83 -4.38 1.13
N GLY A 83 -9.48 -3.52 0.36
CA GLY A 83 -10.89 -3.25 0.45
C GLY A 83 -11.75 -4.41 -0.07
N VAL A 84 -13.05 -4.39 0.25
CA VAL A 84 -14.02 -5.36 -0.24
C VAL A 84 -14.77 -4.77 -1.43
N ALA A 85 -14.88 -5.50 -2.54
CA ALA A 85 -15.68 -5.08 -3.68
C ALA A 85 -17.17 -4.97 -3.28
N ALA A 86 -17.87 -3.96 -3.81
CA ALA A 86 -19.28 -3.68 -3.49
C ALA A 86 -20.19 -4.91 -3.66
N LYS A 87 -20.00 -5.68 -4.73
CA LYS A 87 -20.78 -6.89 -5.01
C LYS A 87 -20.57 -7.97 -3.96
N ALA A 88 -19.34 -8.22 -3.54
CA ALA A 88 -19.02 -9.22 -2.51
C ALA A 88 -19.57 -8.84 -1.14
N ALA A 89 -19.66 -7.55 -0.82
CA ALA A 89 -20.28 -7.06 0.40
C ALA A 89 -21.81 -7.30 0.40
N LEU A 90 -22.47 -7.11 -0.75
CA LEU A 90 -23.92 -7.34 -0.90
C LEU A 90 -24.27 -8.85 -0.84
N GLU A 91 -23.54 -9.71 -1.51
CA GLU A 91 -23.72 -11.18 -1.48
C GLU A 91 -23.54 -11.72 -0.06
N HIS A 92 -22.65 -11.13 0.73
CA HIS A 92 -22.45 -11.53 2.13
C HIS A 92 -23.57 -11.04 3.05
N GLN A 93 -24.20 -9.91 2.79
CA GLN A 93 -25.37 -9.45 3.52
C GLN A 93 -26.64 -10.27 3.25
N LEU A 94 -26.73 -10.87 2.07
CA LEU A 94 -27.86 -11.70 1.66
C LEU A 94 -27.77 -13.16 2.11
N ALA A 95 -26.60 -13.60 2.60
CA ALA A 95 -26.39 -14.96 3.10
C ALA A 95 -26.85 -15.11 4.54
N LEU A 96 -28.09 -15.61 4.69
CA LEU A 96 -28.72 -16.17 5.89
C LEU A 96 -29.19 -15.21 6.99
N PRO A 97 -30.50 -15.10 7.23
CA PRO A 97 -31.06 -14.46 8.41
C PRO A 97 -30.71 -15.29 9.67
N GLY A 98 -30.01 -14.68 10.63
CA GLY A 98 -29.80 -15.24 11.97
C GLY A 98 -28.38 -15.72 12.32
N MET A 99 -27.43 -15.77 11.39
CA MET A 99 -26.03 -15.98 11.72
C MET A 99 -25.31 -14.65 11.87
N LYS A 100 -24.70 -14.40 13.04
CA LYS A 100 -23.69 -13.34 13.17
C LYS A 100 -22.58 -13.64 12.20
N ALA A 101 -22.44 -12.83 11.15
CA ALA A 101 -21.29 -12.88 10.28
C ALA A 101 -20.02 -12.80 11.14
N PRO A 102 -18.98 -13.64 10.88
CA PRO A 102 -17.71 -13.48 11.54
C PRO A 102 -17.26 -12.04 11.29
N GLU A 103 -16.85 -11.33 12.34
CA GLU A 103 -16.26 -9.99 12.23
C GLU A 103 -14.99 -10.11 11.37
N ARG A 104 -15.18 -10.09 10.05
CA ARG A 104 -14.08 -9.81 9.15
C ARG A 104 -13.70 -8.37 9.43
N GLN A 105 -12.51 -8.14 9.91
CA GLN A 105 -11.85 -6.84 9.90
C GLN A 105 -11.72 -6.38 8.44
N GLY A 106 -12.86 -6.14 7.79
CA GLY A 106 -12.94 -5.68 6.42
C GLY A 106 -12.65 -4.18 6.39
N HIS A 107 -11.74 -3.79 5.55
CA HIS A 107 -11.29 -2.41 5.34
C HIS A 107 -12.35 -1.51 4.67
N GLY A 108 -13.63 -1.86 4.76
CA GLY A 108 -14.74 -1.12 4.17
C GLY A 108 -14.99 -1.47 2.70
N GLN A 109 -16.22 -1.15 2.24
CA GLN A 109 -16.60 -1.28 0.84
C GLN A 109 -15.90 -0.18 0.03
N ARG A 110 -15.22 -0.54 -1.05
CA ARG A 110 -14.55 0.37 -1.99
C ARG A 110 -15.48 1.48 -2.45
N GLY A 111 -15.01 2.74 -2.43
CA GLY A 111 -15.80 3.92 -2.75
C GLY A 111 -16.73 4.40 -1.64
N SER A 112 -16.71 3.78 -0.45
CA SER A 112 -17.43 4.27 0.72
C SER A 112 -16.55 5.18 1.58
N ARG A 113 -17.20 6.07 2.37
CA ARG A 113 -16.49 6.91 3.35
C ARG A 113 -15.63 6.09 4.31
N ARG A 114 -16.09 4.90 4.72
CA ARG A 114 -15.30 4.01 5.58
C ARG A 114 -14.04 3.51 4.90
N TRP A 115 -14.08 3.24 3.61
CA TRP A 115 -12.91 2.88 2.82
C TRP A 115 -11.93 4.06 2.71
N ASP A 116 -12.40 5.28 2.45
CA ASP A 116 -11.55 6.47 2.45
C ASP A 116 -10.87 6.68 3.80
N GLU A 117 -11.57 6.45 4.92
CA GLU A 117 -10.98 6.52 6.27
C GLU A 117 -9.87 5.48 6.47
N VAL A 118 -10.02 4.27 5.91
CA VAL A 118 -8.98 3.23 5.97
C VAL A 118 -7.78 3.63 5.14
N MET A 119 -7.96 4.13 3.92
CA MET A 119 -6.87 4.62 3.07
C MET A 119 -6.13 5.78 3.73
N PHE A 120 -6.85 6.71 4.34
CA PHE A 120 -6.27 7.81 5.10
C PHE A 120 -5.44 7.35 6.31
N ARG A 121 -5.90 6.33 7.05
CA ARG A 121 -5.11 5.72 8.14
C ARG A 121 -3.84 5.05 7.61
N ALA A 122 -3.93 4.33 6.50
CA ALA A 122 -2.78 3.71 5.85
C ALA A 122 -1.75 4.77 5.41
N ARG A 123 -2.20 5.89 4.85
CA ARG A 123 -1.34 7.03 4.53
C ARG A 123 -0.62 7.57 5.77
N ASN A 124 -1.34 7.74 6.89
CA ASN A 124 -0.74 8.22 8.13
C ASN A 124 0.23 7.19 8.74
N GLN A 125 -0.04 5.90 8.56
CA GLN A 125 0.87 4.82 8.96
C GLN A 125 2.15 4.87 8.13
N ALA A 126 2.06 5.02 6.81
CA ALA A 126 3.21 5.17 5.92
C ALA A 126 4.05 6.43 6.26
N ASP A 127 3.40 7.56 6.57
CA ASP A 127 4.06 8.80 7.04
C ASP A 127 4.81 8.55 8.36
N GLY A 128 4.18 7.86 9.31
CA GLY A 128 4.83 7.47 10.56
C GLY A 128 6.07 6.60 10.33
N TYR A 129 5.99 5.64 9.42
CA TYR A 129 7.13 4.81 9.04
C TYR A 129 8.24 5.61 8.39
N ALA A 130 7.92 6.50 7.45
CA ALA A 130 8.92 7.36 6.81
C ALA A 130 9.71 8.19 7.85
N ARG A 131 9.04 8.68 8.88
CA ARG A 131 9.68 9.41 10.00
C ARG A 131 10.51 8.53 10.93
N ALA A 132 10.24 7.23 10.98
CA ALA A 132 10.96 6.26 11.81
C ALA A 132 12.17 5.63 11.09
N ILE A 133 12.34 5.91 9.79
CA ILE A 133 13.52 5.48 9.02
C ILE A 133 14.76 6.23 9.52
N SER A 134 15.92 5.56 9.49
CA SER A 134 17.20 6.19 9.83
C SER A 134 17.47 7.43 8.97
N ARG A 135 18.01 8.47 9.58
CA ARG A 135 18.44 9.68 8.85
C ARG A 135 19.52 9.39 7.81
N GLU A 136 20.30 8.34 7.99
CA GLU A 136 21.31 7.90 7.04
C GLU A 136 20.71 7.37 5.74
N ASP A 137 19.50 6.80 5.82
CA ASP A 137 18.75 6.35 4.63
C ASP A 137 18.11 7.50 3.85
N GLY A 138 18.05 8.70 4.44
CA GLY A 138 17.36 9.87 3.88
C GLY A 138 15.82 9.72 3.93
N TRP A 139 15.13 10.79 3.61
CA TRP A 139 13.67 10.79 3.54
C TRP A 139 13.20 10.28 2.18
N PRO A 140 12.37 9.23 2.10
CA PRO A 140 11.82 8.79 0.82
C PRO A 140 10.92 9.89 0.25
N PRO A 141 11.09 10.29 -1.04
CA PRO A 141 10.26 11.33 -1.64
C PRO A 141 8.80 10.92 -1.82
N PHE A 142 8.49 9.61 -1.82
CA PHE A 142 7.13 9.14 -2.04
C PHE A 142 6.60 8.26 -0.90
N LEU A 143 5.30 8.45 -0.60
CA LEU A 143 4.48 7.46 0.10
C LEU A 143 3.48 6.89 -0.89
N LEU A 144 3.38 5.57 -0.93
CA LEU A 144 2.43 4.84 -1.76
C LEU A 144 1.46 4.10 -0.85
N VAL A 145 0.16 4.25 -1.09
CA VAL A 145 -0.87 3.49 -0.38
C VAL A 145 -1.64 2.68 -1.41
N VAL A 146 -1.66 1.37 -1.23
CA VAL A 146 -2.19 0.44 -2.22
C VAL A 146 -3.41 -0.29 -1.67
N ASP A 147 -4.58 -0.15 -2.32
CA ASP A 147 -5.66 -1.12 -2.20
C ASP A 147 -5.48 -2.17 -3.30
N VAL A 148 -4.97 -3.35 -2.89
CA VAL A 148 -4.60 -4.44 -3.81
C VAL A 148 -5.76 -4.81 -4.74
N GLY A 149 -5.51 -4.71 -6.04
CA GLY A 149 -6.50 -4.98 -7.08
C GLY A 149 -7.50 -3.84 -7.34
N HIS A 150 -7.25 -2.63 -6.81
CA HIS A 150 -8.17 -1.51 -6.98
C HIS A 150 -7.48 -0.19 -7.34
N VAL A 151 -6.64 0.36 -6.45
CA VAL A 151 -6.08 1.70 -6.61
C VAL A 151 -4.72 1.82 -5.95
N ILE A 152 -3.88 2.71 -6.48
CA ILE A 152 -2.63 3.16 -5.88
C ILE A 152 -2.76 4.66 -5.63
N GLU A 153 -2.62 5.09 -4.37
CA GLU A 153 -2.55 6.50 -4.01
C GLU A 153 -1.10 6.92 -3.87
N VAL A 154 -0.75 8.05 -4.48
CA VAL A 154 0.61 8.60 -4.50
C VAL A 154 0.66 9.91 -3.73
N TYR A 155 1.58 10.00 -2.79
CA TYR A 155 1.87 11.21 -2.04
C TYR A 155 3.36 11.52 -2.15
N ALA A 156 3.73 12.79 -2.22
CA ALA A 156 5.12 13.19 -2.37
C ALA A 156 5.52 14.33 -1.43
N ASP A 157 6.78 14.31 -1.02
CA ASP A 157 7.50 15.40 -0.35
C ASP A 157 8.89 15.53 -0.97
N PHE A 158 9.07 16.54 -1.80
CA PHE A 158 10.36 16.86 -2.43
C PHE A 158 11.20 17.85 -1.61
N SER A 159 10.76 18.24 -0.40
CA SER A 159 11.55 19.10 0.48
C SER A 159 12.78 18.40 1.07
N GLY A 160 12.81 17.06 1.03
CA GLY A 160 13.84 16.24 1.65
C GLY A 160 13.77 16.23 3.19
N GLN A 161 12.66 16.70 3.77
CA GLN A 161 12.47 16.78 5.22
C GLN A 161 11.49 15.73 5.77
N GLY A 162 10.73 15.05 4.90
CA GLY A 162 9.77 14.02 5.29
C GLY A 162 8.61 14.52 6.15
N GLN A 163 8.26 15.82 6.03
CA GLN A 163 7.27 16.45 6.90
C GLN A 163 5.99 16.87 6.20
N GLY A 164 5.97 16.86 4.88
CA GLY A 164 4.91 17.48 4.10
C GLY A 164 4.40 16.66 2.93
N TYR A 165 4.20 15.35 3.10
CA TYR A 165 3.65 14.52 2.02
C TYR A 165 2.25 14.97 1.62
N THR A 166 2.13 15.46 0.41
CA THR A 166 0.88 15.91 -0.21
C THR A 166 0.50 15.02 -1.39
N GLN A 167 -0.74 15.07 -1.81
CA GLN A 167 -1.24 14.34 -2.97
C GLN A 167 -0.46 14.70 -4.23
N PHE A 168 0.04 13.70 -4.97
CA PHE A 168 0.89 13.89 -6.14
C PHE A 168 0.30 13.20 -7.38
N PRO A 169 0.30 13.86 -8.56
CA PRO A 169 0.79 15.21 -8.83
C PRO A 169 -0.12 16.32 -8.27
N ASP A 170 -1.38 16.02 -7.98
CA ASP A 170 -2.37 16.92 -7.41
C ASP A 170 -3.55 16.15 -6.79
N GLY A 171 -4.48 16.86 -6.14
CA GLY A 171 -5.63 16.27 -5.44
C GLY A 171 -6.66 15.56 -6.35
N SER A 172 -6.59 15.71 -7.66
CA SER A 172 -7.48 15.04 -8.61
C SER A 172 -6.87 13.79 -9.24
N ARG A 173 -5.54 13.69 -9.31
CA ARG A 173 -4.80 12.64 -10.02
C ARG A 173 -3.91 11.77 -9.13
N TYR A 174 -3.91 11.99 -7.82
CA TYR A 174 -3.09 11.19 -6.89
C TYR A 174 -3.53 9.74 -6.75
N ARG A 175 -4.75 9.41 -7.18
CA ARG A 175 -5.30 8.05 -7.22
C ARG A 175 -5.19 7.49 -8.63
N ILE A 176 -4.37 6.48 -8.78
CA ILE A 176 -4.21 5.71 -10.00
C ILE A 176 -5.09 4.48 -9.87
N ALA A 177 -6.20 4.42 -10.58
CA ALA A 177 -7.02 3.21 -10.62
C ALA A 177 -6.28 2.10 -11.39
N LEU A 178 -6.59 0.85 -11.08
CA LEU A 178 -5.93 -0.26 -11.77
C LEU A 178 -6.14 -0.21 -13.30
N ASP A 179 -7.29 0.30 -13.75
CA ASP A 179 -7.59 0.48 -15.17
C ASP A 179 -6.71 1.52 -15.86
N ASP A 180 -6.22 2.51 -15.12
CA ASP A 180 -5.37 3.57 -15.65
C ASP A 180 -3.98 3.05 -16.06
N LEU A 181 -3.57 1.88 -15.56
CA LEU A 181 -2.32 1.23 -15.96
C LEU A 181 -2.26 0.78 -17.42
N ARG A 182 -3.35 0.95 -18.19
CA ARG A 182 -3.36 0.80 -19.65
C ARG A 182 -2.80 2.00 -20.38
N ASP A 183 -2.80 3.15 -19.72
CA ASP A 183 -2.31 4.40 -20.30
C ASP A 183 -0.81 4.51 -20.08
N GLU A 184 -0.04 4.59 -21.16
CA GLU A 184 1.42 4.75 -21.09
C GLU A 184 1.86 6.10 -20.47
N ALA A 185 0.91 7.04 -20.29
CA ALA A 185 1.16 8.36 -19.70
C ALA A 185 0.99 8.39 -18.17
N VAL A 186 0.60 7.27 -17.54
CA VAL A 186 0.39 7.16 -16.08
C VAL A 186 1.68 6.83 -15.30
#